data_3ea9e5811992e2e896d3450a8e2d3706
#
_entry.id   3ea9e5811992e2e896d3450a8e2d3706
#
_cell.length_a   1.000
_cell.length_b   1.000
_cell.length_c   1.000
_cell.angle_alpha   90.00
_cell.angle_beta   90.00
_cell.angle_gamma   90.00
#
_symmetry.space_group_name_H-M   'P 1'
#
loop_
_entity.id
_entity.type
_entity.pdbx_description
1 polymer ?
#
loop_
_entity_poly.entity_id
_entity_poly.type
_entity_poly.pdbx_seq_one_letter_code
_entity_poly.pdbx_strand_id
1 'polypeptide(L)'
;MNMTDTTFHKWAKNLAMVPVLALSIAACQTTGPANTAAVQTTWPAKPADPRFYFEKVIHSSRDVVELTTAQKLRAMATGASGASDSLSKPFGVEIRNGRIFVGDSVSRLVHAFDTKAKRHFEIGTEGVGSLAKPLGIALDDKGQLYVVDATAKRVVIYDFDGNYINSIDGREIFERPTGIAVSGDGSKVFIVDTGGVTSNKHRVIVMAPSCKHLYDIGKRGDKAGEFNLPLTATIGPDGTLYVVDGGNFRVQAFDQSGKYKFSIGTVGTRSGQFARPKSVAVDAQNNIYVTDAAFGNIQIFNPKGELLMWIGERSTINGPGKFMLPSGLTVDRTDGRIYVVDQFFSKLEVYRPASLGKPKLSS
;
A
#
# COMPACT_ATOMS: atom_id res chain seq x y z
N MET A 1 -4.64 89.16 -19.71
CA MET A 1 -4.43 89.96 -20.92
C MET A 1 -4.89 89.10 -22.09
N ASN A 2 -6.07 89.48 -22.55
CA ASN A 2 -6.64 89.46 -23.91
C ASN A 2 -6.40 88.22 -24.77
N MET A 3 -7.36 87.64 -25.22
CA MET A 3 -8.57 87.95 -26.08
C MET A 3 -8.47 87.02 -27.28
N THR A 4 -9.58 86.27 -27.49
CA THR A 4 -10.46 86.26 -28.67
C THR A 4 -9.87 85.68 -29.96
N ASP A 5 -10.52 85.01 -30.84
CA ASP A 5 -11.91 84.93 -31.23
C ASP A 5 -12.12 83.83 -32.27
N THR A 6 -13.27 83.29 -32.25
CA THR A 6 -14.10 82.66 -33.28
C THR A 6 -13.61 82.57 -34.72
N THR A 7 -13.92 81.48 -35.43
CA THR A 7 -14.89 81.51 -36.51
C THR A 7 -15.25 80.11 -37.05
N PHE A 8 -16.58 79.93 -37.19
CA PHE A 8 -17.34 78.97 -38.01
C PHE A 8 -16.89 78.92 -39.47
N HIS A 9 -16.86 77.75 -40.07
CA HIS A 9 -17.54 77.54 -41.35
C HIS A 9 -17.80 76.06 -41.70
N LYS A 10 -19.03 75.86 -42.12
CA LYS A 10 -19.65 74.67 -42.71
C LYS A 10 -18.93 74.23 -43.99
N TRP A 11 -19.01 72.94 -44.32
CA TRP A 11 -19.59 72.38 -45.56
C TRP A 11 -19.23 70.89 -45.64
N ALA A 12 -20.23 70.07 -45.65
CA ALA A 12 -20.86 69.26 -46.68
C ALA A 12 -20.14 67.89 -46.97
N LYS A 13 -20.91 66.93 -46.67
CA LYS A 13 -21.16 65.63 -47.33
C LYS A 13 -20.08 65.11 -48.31
N ASN A 14 -19.51 63.97 -47.97
CA ASN A 14 -19.28 62.89 -48.90
C ASN A 14 -19.46 61.56 -48.23
N LEU A 15 -20.49 60.83 -48.64
CA LEU A 15 -20.76 59.46 -48.36
C LEU A 15 -19.69 58.61 -49.09
N ALA A 16 -18.74 58.02 -48.39
CA ALA A 16 -17.88 56.98 -48.94
C ALA A 16 -18.35 55.64 -48.38
N MET A 17 -18.90 54.79 -49.26
CA MET A 17 -19.18 53.38 -49.02
C MET A 17 -17.91 52.68 -48.58
N VAL A 18 -17.89 52.15 -47.37
CA VAL A 18 -16.87 51.18 -46.91
C VAL A 18 -17.36 49.79 -47.24
N PRO A 19 -16.63 48.99 -48.01
CA PRO A 19 -17.03 47.60 -48.24
C PRO A 19 -16.83 46.81 -46.94
N VAL A 20 -17.92 46.20 -46.48
CA VAL A 20 -17.89 45.21 -45.39
C VAL A 20 -17.14 43.97 -45.89
N LEU A 21 -15.88 43.84 -45.49
CA LEU A 21 -15.11 42.63 -45.71
C LEU A 21 -15.64 41.58 -44.73
N ALA A 22 -16.45 40.64 -45.25
CA ALA A 22 -16.87 39.46 -44.49
C ALA A 22 -15.65 38.59 -44.23
N LEU A 23 -15.05 38.69 -43.03
CA LEU A 23 -14.10 37.71 -42.54
C LEU A 23 -14.87 36.39 -42.26
N SER A 24 -14.74 35.44 -43.17
CA SER A 24 -15.11 34.06 -42.91
C SER A 24 -14.16 33.49 -41.85
N ILE A 25 -14.62 33.44 -40.60
CA ILE A 25 -13.98 32.72 -39.52
C ILE A 25 -14.11 31.22 -39.89
N ALA A 26 -13.08 30.65 -40.49
CA ALA A 26 -12.93 29.22 -40.58
C ALA A 26 -12.80 28.70 -39.12
N ALA A 27 -13.92 28.20 -38.60
CA ALA A 27 -13.92 27.47 -37.36
C ALA A 27 -13.04 26.24 -37.57
N CYS A 28 -11.79 26.30 -37.09
CA CYS A 28 -11.04 25.08 -36.83
C CYS A 28 -11.88 24.28 -35.83
N GLN A 29 -12.57 23.27 -36.32
CA GLN A 29 -13.08 22.20 -35.46
C GLN A 29 -11.86 21.54 -34.84
N THR A 30 -11.49 21.95 -33.63
CA THR A 30 -10.67 21.17 -32.76
C THR A 30 -11.44 19.86 -32.53
N THR A 31 -11.04 18.81 -33.22
CA THR A 31 -11.45 17.46 -32.85
C THR A 31 -11.10 17.33 -31.37
N GLY A 32 -12.11 17.30 -30.52
CA GLY A 32 -11.94 17.07 -29.08
C GLY A 32 -11.08 15.80 -28.91
N PRO A 33 -10.33 15.69 -27.83
CA PRO A 33 -9.52 14.51 -27.61
C PRO A 33 -10.39 13.28 -27.79
N ALA A 34 -9.99 12.41 -28.72
CA ALA A 34 -10.65 11.14 -28.93
C ALA A 34 -10.81 10.50 -27.55
N ASN A 35 -12.04 10.15 -27.18
CA ASN A 35 -12.35 9.44 -25.95
C ASN A 35 -11.67 8.07 -26.05
N THR A 36 -10.35 8.03 -25.80
CA THR A 36 -9.59 6.80 -25.67
C THR A 36 -10.10 6.15 -24.40
N ALA A 37 -11.00 5.19 -24.57
CA ALA A 37 -11.47 4.35 -23.49
C ALA A 37 -10.25 3.94 -22.66
N ALA A 38 -10.24 4.25 -21.36
CA ALA A 38 -9.10 4.00 -20.50
C ALA A 38 -8.73 2.51 -20.61
N VAL A 39 -7.53 2.24 -21.13
CA VAL A 39 -7.07 0.88 -21.35
C VAL A 39 -6.89 0.21 -20.01
N GLN A 40 -7.71 -0.80 -19.73
CA GLN A 40 -7.61 -1.60 -18.52
C GLN A 40 -6.24 -2.27 -18.43
N THR A 41 -5.44 -1.90 -17.44
CA THR A 41 -4.15 -2.55 -17.18
C THR A 41 -4.35 -3.94 -16.60
N THR A 42 -3.69 -4.93 -17.18
CA THR A 42 -3.87 -6.35 -16.86
C THR A 42 -2.55 -7.08 -16.67
N TRP A 43 -2.59 -8.16 -15.89
CA TRP A 43 -1.48 -9.10 -15.75
C TRP A 43 -1.97 -10.54 -15.92
N PRO A 44 -1.34 -11.33 -16.79
CA PRO A 44 -0.37 -10.90 -17.80
C PRO A 44 -0.93 -9.81 -18.71
N ALA A 45 -0.04 -9.08 -19.39
CA ALA A 45 -0.43 -8.16 -20.44
C ALA A 45 -0.99 -8.93 -21.64
N LYS A 46 -1.88 -8.29 -22.41
CA LYS A 46 -2.35 -8.86 -23.68
C LYS A 46 -1.17 -9.23 -24.59
N PRO A 47 -1.25 -10.31 -25.41
CA PRO A 47 -2.48 -11.05 -25.76
C PRO A 47 -2.86 -12.18 -24.80
N ALA A 48 -2.09 -12.43 -23.72
CA ALA A 48 -2.44 -13.48 -22.75
C ALA A 48 -3.72 -13.16 -21.99
N ASP A 49 -4.43 -14.20 -21.54
CA ASP A 49 -5.63 -14.04 -20.75
C ASP A 49 -5.26 -13.43 -19.38
N PRO A 50 -5.95 -12.33 -19.00
CA PRO A 50 -5.68 -11.68 -17.71
C PRO A 50 -5.98 -12.60 -16.52
N ARG A 51 -5.07 -12.63 -15.55
CA ARG A 51 -5.29 -13.26 -14.25
C ARG A 51 -5.63 -12.22 -13.19
N PHE A 52 -5.12 -10.98 -13.37
CA PHE A 52 -5.41 -9.84 -12.52
C PHE A 52 -5.66 -8.58 -13.35
N TYR A 53 -6.52 -7.71 -12.82
CA TYR A 53 -6.77 -6.36 -13.31
C TYR A 53 -6.29 -5.35 -12.27
N PHE A 54 -5.72 -4.22 -12.72
CA PHE A 54 -5.63 -3.05 -11.86
C PHE A 54 -7.05 -2.57 -11.52
N GLU A 55 -7.38 -2.46 -10.23
CA GLU A 55 -8.71 -2.03 -9.81
C GLU A 55 -8.73 -0.55 -9.44
N LYS A 56 -7.82 -0.13 -8.56
CA LYS A 56 -7.71 1.26 -8.11
C LYS A 56 -6.40 1.54 -7.36
N VAL A 57 -6.12 2.83 -7.17
CA VAL A 57 -5.10 3.34 -6.26
C VAL A 57 -5.77 4.13 -5.14
N ILE A 58 -5.18 4.10 -3.95
CA ILE A 58 -5.57 4.90 -2.78
C ILE A 58 -4.33 5.67 -2.35
N HIS A 59 -4.41 7.01 -2.39
CA HIS A 59 -3.41 7.94 -1.88
C HIS A 59 -3.86 8.59 -0.58
N SER A 60 -5.19 8.72 -0.40
CA SER A 60 -5.78 9.47 0.69
C SER A 60 -7.18 8.97 1.04
N SER A 61 -7.75 9.54 2.10
CA SER A 61 -9.14 9.31 2.48
C SER A 61 -10.15 9.64 1.36
N ARG A 62 -9.82 10.57 0.45
CA ARG A 62 -10.69 10.98 -0.68
C ARG A 62 -10.93 9.87 -1.70
N ASP A 63 -10.01 8.92 -1.80
CA ASP A 63 -10.14 7.81 -2.74
C ASP A 63 -11.14 6.74 -2.22
N VAL A 64 -11.61 6.90 -0.97
CA VAL A 64 -12.55 5.96 -0.33
C VAL A 64 -13.81 6.66 0.17
N VAL A 65 -13.68 7.86 0.73
CA VAL A 65 -14.80 8.61 1.35
C VAL A 65 -15.54 9.40 0.28
N GLU A 66 -16.84 9.20 0.17
CA GLU A 66 -17.70 10.03 -0.69
C GLU A 66 -18.04 11.34 0.01
N LEU A 67 -17.58 12.46 -0.56
CA LEU A 67 -17.95 13.79 -0.07
C LEU A 67 -19.44 14.04 -0.31
N THR A 68 -20.13 14.57 0.71
CA THR A 68 -21.49 15.07 0.58
C THR A 68 -21.55 16.26 -0.38
N THR A 69 -22.72 16.54 -0.95
CA THR A 69 -22.90 17.69 -1.85
C THR A 69 -22.48 19.01 -1.18
N ALA A 70 -22.79 19.18 0.10
CA ALA A 70 -22.39 20.36 0.88
C ALA A 70 -20.86 20.46 1.03
N GLN A 71 -20.16 19.34 1.28
CA GLN A 71 -18.70 19.31 1.37
C GLN A 71 -18.05 19.59 0.02
N LYS A 72 -18.60 19.07 -1.09
CA LYS A 72 -18.14 19.38 -2.46
C LYS A 72 -18.28 20.86 -2.76
N LEU A 73 -19.45 21.45 -2.45
CA LEU A 73 -19.72 22.87 -2.68
C LEU A 73 -18.78 23.76 -1.84
N ARG A 74 -18.57 23.41 -0.57
CA ARG A 74 -17.63 24.12 0.31
C ARG A 74 -16.19 24.04 -0.22
N ALA A 75 -15.74 22.88 -0.66
CA ALA A 75 -14.43 22.71 -1.25
C ALA A 75 -14.24 23.54 -2.52
N MET A 76 -15.27 23.61 -3.38
CA MET A 76 -15.27 24.48 -4.58
C MET A 76 -15.23 25.97 -4.21
N ALA A 77 -16.00 26.39 -3.20
CA ALA A 77 -16.09 27.81 -2.81
C ALA A 77 -14.83 28.32 -2.09
N THR A 78 -14.17 27.47 -1.31
CA THR A 78 -13.03 27.88 -0.48
C THR A 78 -11.67 27.57 -1.09
N GLY A 79 -11.62 26.79 -2.17
CA GLY A 79 -10.38 26.22 -2.68
C GLY A 79 -9.69 25.30 -1.66
N ALA A 80 -10.30 25.16 -0.49
CA ALA A 80 -9.79 24.29 0.58
C ALA A 80 -10.09 22.85 0.19
N SER A 81 -9.12 22.23 -0.43
CA SER A 81 -8.98 20.80 -0.27
C SER A 81 -8.79 20.59 1.22
N GLY A 82 -9.84 20.15 1.94
CA GLY A 82 -9.73 19.80 3.36
C GLY A 82 -8.48 18.99 3.59
N ALA A 83 -7.86 19.09 4.78
CA ALA A 83 -6.66 18.31 5.11
C ALA A 83 -6.86 16.89 4.59
N SER A 84 -6.04 16.47 3.66
CA SER A 84 -6.16 15.14 3.11
C SER A 84 -5.37 14.24 4.03
N ASP A 85 -6.02 13.27 4.63
CA ASP A 85 -5.40 12.19 5.38
C ASP A 85 -4.67 11.29 4.38
N SER A 86 -3.60 11.84 3.81
CA SER A 86 -2.83 11.21 2.74
C SER A 86 -1.78 10.27 3.33
N LEU A 87 -1.54 9.18 2.64
CA LEU A 87 -0.40 8.32 2.90
C LEU A 87 0.89 9.13 2.72
N SER A 88 1.80 9.04 3.69
CA SER A 88 3.12 9.72 3.66
C SER A 88 4.23 8.72 3.40
N LYS A 89 4.34 7.69 4.25
CA LYS A 89 5.31 6.60 4.09
C LYS A 89 4.71 5.28 4.58
N PRO A 90 3.78 4.70 3.80
CA PRO A 90 3.10 3.47 4.16
C PRO A 90 4.08 2.31 4.21
N PHE A 91 3.97 1.45 5.22
CA PHE A 91 4.86 0.31 5.41
C PHE A 91 4.12 -1.01 5.43
N GLY A 92 3.29 -1.28 6.43
CA GLY A 92 2.47 -2.47 6.56
C GLY A 92 1.07 -2.25 6.02
N VAL A 93 0.45 -3.29 5.49
CA VAL A 93 -0.96 -3.29 5.04
C VAL A 93 -1.64 -4.58 5.41
N GLU A 94 -2.87 -4.49 5.91
CA GLU A 94 -3.76 -5.62 6.16
C GLU A 94 -5.19 -5.31 5.74
N ILE A 95 -5.95 -6.36 5.43
CA ILE A 95 -7.33 -6.27 4.97
C ILE A 95 -8.22 -7.28 5.70
N ARG A 96 -9.39 -6.83 6.14
CA ARG A 96 -10.44 -7.71 6.61
C ARG A 96 -11.81 -7.08 6.40
N ASN A 97 -12.76 -7.85 5.87
CA ASN A 97 -14.15 -7.43 5.69
C ASN A 97 -14.34 -6.12 4.91
N GLY A 98 -13.40 -5.79 3.99
CA GLY A 98 -13.44 -4.57 3.20
C GLY A 98 -12.83 -3.34 3.91
N ARG A 99 -12.28 -3.50 5.14
CA ARG A 99 -11.53 -2.48 5.82
C ARG A 99 -10.03 -2.73 5.67
N ILE A 100 -9.34 -1.75 5.10
CA ILE A 100 -7.91 -1.78 4.82
C ILE A 100 -7.21 -0.98 5.92
N PHE A 101 -6.22 -1.57 6.56
CA PHE A 101 -5.37 -0.93 7.55
C PHE A 101 -3.98 -0.70 6.93
N VAL A 102 -3.47 0.53 7.02
CA VAL A 102 -2.14 0.90 6.48
C VAL A 102 -1.34 1.59 7.58
N GLY A 103 -0.27 0.96 8.02
CA GLY A 103 0.69 1.56 8.96
C GLY A 103 1.54 2.60 8.25
N ASP A 104 1.51 3.85 8.70
CA ASP A 104 2.31 4.95 8.13
C ASP A 104 3.36 5.44 9.11
N SER A 105 4.62 5.21 8.76
CA SER A 105 5.76 5.45 9.66
C SER A 105 6.14 6.93 9.82
N VAL A 106 5.71 7.80 8.90
CA VAL A 106 5.93 9.25 8.97
C VAL A 106 4.75 9.93 9.65
N SER A 107 3.53 9.57 9.28
CA SER A 107 2.31 10.07 9.94
C SER A 107 2.17 9.53 11.37
N ARG A 108 2.88 8.45 11.74
CA ARG A 108 2.90 7.83 13.07
C ARG A 108 1.55 7.30 13.53
N LEU A 109 0.79 6.75 12.61
CA LEU A 109 -0.55 6.22 12.85
C LEU A 109 -0.84 5.06 11.90
N VAL A 110 -1.98 4.42 12.06
CA VAL A 110 -2.54 3.50 11.09
C VAL A 110 -3.77 4.14 10.47
N HIS A 111 -3.78 4.28 9.14
CA HIS A 111 -4.97 4.65 8.40
C HIS A 111 -5.90 3.45 8.27
N ALA A 112 -7.18 3.62 8.59
CA ALA A 112 -8.23 2.63 8.39
C ALA A 112 -9.20 3.12 7.31
N PHE A 113 -9.16 2.48 6.13
CA PHE A 113 -10.03 2.77 4.99
C PHE A 113 -11.13 1.71 4.91
N ASP A 114 -12.34 2.04 5.35
CA ASP A 114 -13.50 1.17 5.25
C ASP A 114 -14.18 1.39 3.89
N THR A 115 -13.90 0.51 2.93
CA THR A 115 -14.39 0.64 1.55
C THR A 115 -15.88 0.34 1.41
N LYS A 116 -16.48 -0.40 2.36
CA LYS A 116 -17.92 -0.69 2.39
C LYS A 116 -18.71 0.46 3.00
N ALA A 117 -18.23 0.96 4.16
CA ALA A 117 -18.89 2.07 4.85
C ALA A 117 -18.51 3.45 4.29
N LYS A 118 -17.60 3.51 3.30
CA LYS A 118 -17.12 4.75 2.69
C LYS A 118 -16.58 5.75 3.72
N ARG A 119 -15.85 5.27 4.69
CA ARG A 119 -15.28 6.08 5.76
C ARG A 119 -13.78 5.84 5.92
N HIS A 120 -13.11 6.83 6.49
CA HIS A 120 -11.72 6.76 6.92
C HIS A 120 -11.63 7.20 8.39
N PHE A 121 -10.71 6.60 9.13
CA PHE A 121 -10.34 7.03 10.47
C PHE A 121 -8.88 6.64 10.75
N GLU A 122 -8.32 7.27 11.76
CA GLU A 122 -6.93 7.11 12.17
C GLU A 122 -6.84 6.38 13.52
N ILE A 123 -5.81 5.54 13.67
CA ILE A 123 -5.59 4.71 14.86
C ILE A 123 -4.20 5.01 15.39
N GLY A 124 -4.07 5.12 16.71
CA GLY A 124 -2.80 5.31 17.39
C GLY A 124 -2.30 6.74 17.40
N THR A 125 -3.21 7.72 17.31
CA THR A 125 -2.89 9.15 17.29
C THR A 125 -2.63 9.71 18.67
N GLU A 126 -3.25 9.15 19.72
CA GLU A 126 -3.21 9.72 21.07
C GLU A 126 -3.29 8.66 22.19
N GLY A 127 -3.07 9.10 23.42
CA GLY A 127 -3.19 8.29 24.62
C GLY A 127 -2.14 7.18 24.74
N VAL A 128 -2.44 6.16 25.53
CA VAL A 128 -1.53 5.03 25.80
C VAL A 128 -1.26 4.17 24.56
N GLY A 129 -2.18 4.21 23.61
CA GLY A 129 -2.07 3.54 22.31
C GLY A 129 -1.36 4.36 21.23
N SER A 130 -0.87 5.57 21.52
CA SER A 130 -0.21 6.41 20.49
C SER A 130 1.04 5.75 19.92
N LEU A 131 1.24 5.87 18.61
CA LEU A 131 2.33 5.22 17.87
C LEU A 131 3.46 6.19 17.59
N ALA A 132 4.71 5.73 17.76
CA ALA A 132 5.90 6.50 17.43
C ALA A 132 6.44 6.17 16.03
N LYS A 133 6.42 4.88 15.65
CA LYS A 133 6.85 4.42 14.33
C LYS A 133 6.21 3.08 13.98
N PRO A 134 4.95 3.08 13.53
CA PRO A 134 4.29 1.85 13.08
C PRO A 134 4.99 1.29 11.84
N LEU A 135 5.26 0.00 11.84
CA LEU A 135 5.83 -0.75 10.72
C LEU A 135 4.94 -1.93 10.35
N GLY A 136 5.27 -3.14 10.77
CA GLY A 136 4.46 -4.32 10.50
C GLY A 136 3.12 -4.27 11.21
N ILE A 137 2.08 -4.73 10.56
CA ILE A 137 0.74 -4.87 11.12
C ILE A 137 0.18 -6.26 10.79
N ALA A 138 -0.66 -6.79 11.65
CA ALA A 138 -1.34 -8.07 11.45
C ALA A 138 -2.72 -8.06 12.09
N LEU A 139 -3.64 -8.91 11.62
CA LEU A 139 -4.97 -9.11 12.18
C LEU A 139 -5.14 -10.57 12.61
N ASP A 140 -5.72 -10.79 13.79
CA ASP A 140 -6.20 -12.11 14.19
C ASP A 140 -7.63 -12.39 13.66
N ASP A 141 -8.16 -13.60 13.90
CA ASP A 141 -9.51 -13.97 13.42
C ASP A 141 -10.64 -13.25 14.15
N LYS A 142 -10.36 -12.64 15.30
CA LYS A 142 -11.30 -11.79 16.06
C LYS A 142 -11.34 -10.38 15.53
N GLY A 143 -10.41 -10.02 14.62
CA GLY A 143 -10.28 -8.67 14.07
C GLY A 143 -9.44 -7.73 14.94
N GLN A 144 -8.71 -8.24 15.92
CA GLN A 144 -7.77 -7.42 16.67
C GLN A 144 -6.58 -7.07 15.79
N LEU A 145 -6.22 -5.78 15.78
CA LEU A 145 -5.11 -5.23 15.00
C LEU A 145 -3.87 -5.12 15.89
N TYR A 146 -2.81 -5.81 15.48
CA TYR A 146 -1.50 -5.81 16.11
C TYR A 146 -0.55 -4.94 15.32
N VAL A 147 0.07 -3.94 15.94
CA VAL A 147 0.95 -2.98 15.29
C VAL A 147 2.31 -2.96 15.96
N VAL A 148 3.36 -3.23 15.20
CA VAL A 148 4.74 -3.05 15.67
C VAL A 148 5.06 -1.57 15.72
N ASP A 149 5.30 -1.04 16.92
CA ASP A 149 5.89 0.28 17.13
C ASP A 149 7.40 0.14 17.30
N ALA A 150 8.12 0.29 16.20
CA ALA A 150 9.55 -0.01 16.15
C ALA A 150 10.41 0.91 17.04
N THR A 151 10.03 2.17 17.18
CA THR A 151 10.75 3.13 18.03
C THR A 151 10.48 2.89 19.52
N ALA A 152 9.22 2.64 19.86
CA ALA A 152 8.85 2.33 21.24
C ALA A 152 9.18 0.89 21.65
N LYS A 153 9.63 0.06 20.70
CA LYS A 153 9.96 -1.37 20.90
C LYS A 153 8.83 -2.14 21.59
N ARG A 154 7.62 -2.01 21.05
CA ARG A 154 6.43 -2.69 21.56
C ARG A 154 5.51 -3.13 20.42
N VAL A 155 4.57 -4.00 20.71
CA VAL A 155 3.42 -4.26 19.85
C VAL A 155 2.19 -3.66 20.53
N VAL A 156 1.48 -2.80 19.83
CA VAL A 156 0.22 -2.22 20.34
C VAL A 156 -0.95 -2.98 19.72
N ILE A 157 -1.93 -3.32 20.53
CA ILE A 157 -3.11 -4.09 20.14
C ILE A 157 -4.34 -3.21 20.22
N TYR A 158 -5.09 -3.14 19.13
CA TYR A 158 -6.34 -2.39 19.03
C TYR A 158 -7.48 -3.35 18.68
N ASP A 159 -8.72 -2.95 18.97
CA ASP A 159 -9.88 -3.60 18.40
C ASP A 159 -10.07 -3.23 16.91
N PHE A 160 -11.07 -3.81 16.26
CA PHE A 160 -11.34 -3.56 14.84
C PHE A 160 -11.71 -2.11 14.54
N ASP A 161 -12.21 -1.36 15.52
CA ASP A 161 -12.59 0.06 15.40
C ASP A 161 -11.49 1.02 15.85
N GLY A 162 -10.31 0.49 16.22
CA GLY A 162 -9.11 1.28 16.53
C GLY A 162 -8.99 1.67 17.99
N ASN A 163 -9.84 1.14 18.88
CA ASN A 163 -9.70 1.39 20.31
C ASN A 163 -8.56 0.56 20.88
N TYR A 164 -7.74 1.18 21.74
CA TYR A 164 -6.64 0.50 22.42
C TYR A 164 -7.15 -0.62 23.33
N ILE A 165 -6.56 -1.81 23.18
CA ILE A 165 -6.83 -2.96 24.06
C ILE A 165 -5.68 -3.18 25.03
N ASN A 166 -4.46 -3.36 24.50
CA ASN A 166 -3.28 -3.75 25.25
C ASN A 166 -2.00 -3.42 24.47
N SER A 167 -0.83 -3.62 25.11
CA SER A 167 0.46 -3.61 24.43
C SER A 167 1.38 -4.68 24.99
N ILE A 168 2.20 -5.26 24.10
CA ILE A 168 3.28 -6.17 24.47
C ILE A 168 4.55 -5.31 24.56
N ASP A 169 5.06 -5.10 25.78
CA ASP A 169 6.32 -4.39 26.01
C ASP A 169 7.50 -5.27 25.62
N GLY A 170 8.32 -4.79 24.71
CA GLY A 170 9.49 -5.48 24.22
C GLY A 170 10.81 -4.74 24.43
N ARG A 171 10.83 -3.65 25.22
CA ARG A 171 12.01 -2.80 25.41
C ARG A 171 13.27 -3.56 25.83
N GLU A 172 13.12 -4.59 26.66
CA GLU A 172 14.22 -5.42 27.13
C GLU A 172 14.54 -6.60 26.20
N ILE A 173 13.61 -6.94 25.28
CA ILE A 173 13.68 -8.16 24.46
C ILE A 173 13.97 -7.80 23.00
N PHE A 174 13.27 -6.81 22.43
CA PHE A 174 13.37 -6.43 21.04
C PHE A 174 14.59 -5.55 20.79
N GLU A 175 15.33 -5.88 19.75
CA GLU A 175 16.41 -5.00 19.30
C GLU A 175 15.94 -4.03 18.23
N ARG A 176 15.33 -4.56 17.16
CA ARG A 176 14.80 -3.78 16.03
C ARG A 176 13.59 -4.48 15.43
N PRO A 177 12.44 -4.46 16.09
CA PRO A 177 11.25 -5.10 15.59
C PRO A 177 10.75 -4.41 14.33
N THR A 178 10.39 -5.17 13.28
CA THR A 178 9.95 -4.62 11.99
C THR A 178 8.68 -5.25 11.47
N GLY A 179 8.57 -6.57 11.52
CA GLY A 179 7.44 -7.33 11.00
C GLY A 179 6.68 -8.06 12.10
N ILE A 180 5.49 -8.52 11.77
CA ILE A 180 4.62 -9.24 12.70
C ILE A 180 3.71 -10.20 11.95
N ALA A 181 3.44 -11.33 12.56
CA ALA A 181 2.34 -12.21 12.21
C ALA A 181 1.64 -12.67 13.49
N VAL A 182 0.37 -13.06 13.40
CA VAL A 182 -0.44 -13.47 14.56
C VAL A 182 -1.16 -14.76 14.22
N SER A 183 -1.22 -15.70 15.16
CA SER A 183 -2.06 -16.90 15.00
C SER A 183 -3.53 -16.50 14.93
N GLY A 184 -4.34 -17.27 14.18
CA GLY A 184 -5.74 -16.92 13.97
C GLY A 184 -6.53 -16.74 15.29
N ASP A 185 -6.23 -17.56 16.30
CA ASP A 185 -6.83 -17.45 17.64
C ASP A 185 -6.29 -16.30 18.50
N GLY A 186 -5.25 -15.59 18.02
CA GLY A 186 -4.56 -14.52 18.73
C GLY A 186 -3.65 -15.00 19.88
N SER A 187 -3.45 -16.30 20.06
CA SER A 187 -2.68 -16.84 21.19
C SER A 187 -1.18 -16.67 21.07
N LYS A 188 -0.67 -16.54 19.83
CA LYS A 188 0.75 -16.36 19.52
C LYS A 188 0.97 -15.15 18.62
N VAL A 189 1.90 -14.31 19.01
CA VAL A 189 2.36 -13.13 18.27
C VAL A 189 3.81 -13.38 17.86
N PHE A 190 4.08 -13.41 16.56
CA PHE A 190 5.38 -13.66 15.96
C PHE A 190 5.97 -12.31 15.52
N ILE A 191 6.94 -11.81 16.26
CA ILE A 191 7.58 -10.50 16.04
C ILE A 191 8.92 -10.74 15.34
N VAL A 192 9.05 -10.18 14.12
CA VAL A 192 10.31 -10.23 13.39
C VAL A 192 11.26 -9.20 13.96
N ASP A 193 12.30 -9.66 14.67
CA ASP A 193 13.37 -8.84 15.21
C ASP A 193 14.53 -8.83 14.20
N THR A 194 14.54 -7.81 13.35
CA THR A 194 15.54 -7.68 12.28
C THR A 194 16.96 -7.59 12.82
N GLY A 195 17.12 -7.06 14.05
CA GLY A 195 18.42 -6.75 14.64
C GLY A 195 19.19 -5.65 13.90
N GLY A 196 20.38 -5.36 14.35
CA GLY A 196 21.34 -4.49 13.65
C GLY A 196 22.18 -5.29 12.65
N VAL A 197 22.87 -4.60 11.72
CA VAL A 197 23.74 -5.25 10.72
C VAL A 197 24.86 -6.08 11.38
N THR A 198 25.32 -5.66 12.54
CA THR A 198 26.35 -6.35 13.34
C THR A 198 25.79 -7.23 14.45
N SER A 199 24.47 -7.20 14.65
CA SER A 199 23.80 -7.96 15.71
C SER A 199 23.76 -9.46 15.40
N ASN A 200 23.74 -10.26 16.45
CA ASN A 200 23.44 -11.70 16.36
C ASN A 200 21.94 -12.02 16.56
N LYS A 201 21.09 -11.00 16.80
CA LYS A 201 19.67 -11.17 17.10
C LYS A 201 18.79 -11.02 15.83
N HIS A 202 19.12 -11.78 14.79
CA HIS A 202 18.27 -11.92 13.61
C HIS A 202 17.34 -13.11 13.84
N ARG A 203 16.08 -12.84 14.27
CA ARG A 203 15.18 -13.91 14.76
C ARG A 203 13.71 -13.50 14.63
N VAL A 204 12.84 -14.45 14.85
CA VAL A 204 11.43 -14.20 15.14
C VAL A 204 11.17 -14.52 16.60
N ILE A 205 10.73 -13.55 17.37
CA ILE A 205 10.37 -13.69 18.77
C ILE A 205 8.90 -14.07 18.85
N VAL A 206 8.59 -15.14 19.59
CA VAL A 206 7.19 -15.57 19.77
C VAL A 206 6.75 -15.26 21.18
N MET A 207 5.68 -14.47 21.29
CA MET A 207 5.12 -14.01 22.55
C MET A 207 3.62 -14.32 22.63
N ALA A 208 3.12 -14.48 23.86
CA ALA A 208 1.70 -14.39 24.12
C ALA A 208 1.26 -12.92 24.25
N PRO A 209 -0.01 -12.57 23.98
CA PRO A 209 -0.54 -11.22 24.21
C PRO A 209 -0.43 -10.73 25.67
N SER A 210 -0.26 -11.65 26.61
CA SER A 210 0.01 -11.38 28.04
C SER A 210 1.46 -10.93 28.32
N CYS A 211 2.25 -10.59 27.30
CA CYS A 211 3.67 -10.26 27.37
C CYS A 211 4.58 -11.44 27.77
N LYS A 212 4.08 -12.68 27.83
CA LYS A 212 4.92 -13.85 28.11
C LYS A 212 5.74 -14.21 26.88
N HIS A 213 7.06 -14.19 26.99
CA HIS A 213 7.95 -14.78 25.98
C HIS A 213 7.78 -16.30 25.96
N LEU A 214 7.57 -16.86 24.78
CA LEU A 214 7.35 -18.29 24.58
C LEU A 214 8.62 -18.98 24.09
N TYR A 215 9.17 -18.53 22.96
CA TYR A 215 10.38 -19.03 22.34
C TYR A 215 10.83 -18.11 21.21
N ASP A 216 12.05 -18.32 20.73
CA ASP A 216 12.57 -17.67 19.52
C ASP A 216 12.68 -18.69 18.37
N ILE A 217 12.49 -18.22 17.15
CA ILE A 217 12.73 -18.97 15.91
C ILE A 217 13.95 -18.37 15.23
N GLY A 218 14.92 -19.22 14.92
CA GLY A 218 16.11 -18.85 14.19
C GLY A 218 17.15 -18.06 15.00
N LYS A 219 18.23 -17.74 14.33
CA LYS A 219 19.37 -16.93 14.78
C LYS A 219 20.05 -16.36 13.55
N ARG A 220 21.03 -15.48 13.73
CA ARG A 220 21.84 -14.97 12.61
C ARG A 220 22.58 -16.08 11.88
N GLY A 221 22.47 -16.12 10.56
CA GLY A 221 23.16 -17.02 9.67
C GLY A 221 22.51 -17.15 8.30
N ASP A 222 22.98 -18.10 7.50
CA ASP A 222 22.56 -18.32 6.10
C ASP A 222 21.97 -19.73 5.87
N LYS A 223 22.07 -20.64 6.86
CA LYS A 223 21.52 -21.97 6.74
C LYS A 223 20.00 -22.02 6.83
N ALA A 224 19.41 -23.16 6.56
CA ALA A 224 18.00 -23.42 6.79
C ALA A 224 17.65 -23.15 8.27
N GLY A 225 16.60 -22.32 8.49
CA GLY A 225 16.20 -21.91 9.83
C GLY A 225 17.02 -20.77 10.45
N GLU A 226 18.09 -20.30 9.81
CA GLU A 226 18.85 -19.12 10.20
C GLU A 226 18.44 -17.90 9.37
N PHE A 227 18.63 -16.68 9.88
CA PHE A 227 18.20 -15.43 9.25
C PHE A 227 19.35 -14.44 9.07
N ASN A 228 19.24 -13.62 8.02
CA ASN A 228 20.04 -12.44 7.84
C ASN A 228 19.12 -11.24 7.54
N LEU A 229 19.00 -10.32 8.48
CA LEU A 229 18.10 -9.16 8.40
C LEU A 229 16.66 -9.57 7.97
N PRO A 230 15.97 -10.43 8.74
CA PRO A 230 14.57 -10.77 8.45
C PRO A 230 13.71 -9.53 8.54
N LEU A 231 12.66 -9.40 7.71
CA LEU A 231 11.91 -8.16 7.56
C LEU A 231 10.44 -8.27 7.99
N THR A 232 9.70 -9.18 7.38
CA THR A 232 8.26 -9.35 7.61
C THR A 232 7.91 -10.82 7.73
N ALA A 233 6.73 -11.10 8.28
CA ALA A 233 6.18 -12.45 8.37
C ALA A 233 4.68 -12.43 8.12
N THR A 234 4.14 -13.59 7.72
CA THR A 234 2.71 -13.86 7.64
C THR A 234 2.42 -15.32 7.98
N ILE A 235 1.20 -15.65 8.36
CA ILE A 235 0.74 -17.02 8.56
C ILE A 235 -0.26 -17.38 7.48
N GLY A 236 0.00 -18.47 6.76
CA GLY A 236 -0.90 -19.02 5.77
C GLY A 236 -2.15 -19.69 6.39
N PRO A 237 -3.18 -19.97 5.58
CA PRO A 237 -4.39 -20.66 6.05
C PRO A 237 -4.12 -22.04 6.66
N ASP A 238 -3.06 -22.70 6.21
CA ASP A 238 -2.62 -23.99 6.73
C ASP A 238 -1.80 -23.89 8.04
N GLY A 239 -1.65 -22.69 8.59
CA GLY A 239 -0.86 -22.42 9.80
C GLY A 239 0.64 -22.32 9.58
N THR A 240 1.12 -22.36 8.34
CA THR A 240 2.53 -22.18 8.02
C THR A 240 2.95 -20.71 8.21
N LEU A 241 4.01 -20.49 8.99
CA LEU A 241 4.65 -19.19 9.16
C LEU A 241 5.65 -18.97 8.04
N TYR A 242 5.49 -17.90 7.27
CA TYR A 242 6.41 -17.45 6.25
C TYR A 242 7.16 -16.21 6.71
N VAL A 243 8.48 -16.20 6.56
CA VAL A 243 9.36 -15.09 6.99
C VAL A 243 10.22 -14.65 5.82
N VAL A 244 10.19 -13.36 5.51
CA VAL A 244 11.13 -12.76 4.53
C VAL A 244 12.50 -12.64 5.17
N ASP A 245 13.44 -13.44 4.71
CA ASP A 245 14.85 -13.44 5.10
C ASP A 245 15.62 -12.54 4.12
N GLY A 246 15.49 -11.21 4.34
CA GLY A 246 15.85 -10.20 3.35
C GLY A 246 17.32 -10.19 2.96
N GLY A 247 18.23 -10.38 3.89
CA GLY A 247 19.68 -10.42 3.65
C GLY A 247 20.18 -11.74 3.05
N ASN A 248 19.36 -12.80 3.07
CA ASN A 248 19.62 -14.06 2.39
C ASN A 248 18.80 -14.23 1.11
N PHE A 249 18.03 -13.20 0.70
CA PHE A 249 17.29 -13.15 -0.57
C PHE A 249 16.31 -14.31 -0.76
N ARG A 250 15.59 -14.68 0.31
CA ARG A 250 14.65 -15.80 0.32
C ARG A 250 13.46 -15.54 1.22
N VAL A 251 12.41 -16.35 1.08
CA VAL A 251 11.35 -16.52 2.07
C VAL A 251 11.50 -17.91 2.67
N GLN A 252 11.49 -18.02 3.99
CA GLN A 252 11.53 -19.30 4.70
C GLN A 252 10.17 -19.62 5.31
N ALA A 253 9.79 -20.88 5.25
CA ALA A 253 8.56 -21.42 5.81
C ALA A 253 8.84 -22.29 7.04
N PHE A 254 8.03 -22.11 8.08
CA PHE A 254 8.12 -22.82 9.37
C PHE A 254 6.74 -23.30 9.80
N ASP A 255 6.70 -24.31 10.65
CA ASP A 255 5.50 -24.53 11.45
C ASP A 255 5.43 -23.54 12.63
N GLN A 256 4.32 -23.51 13.34
CA GLN A 256 4.14 -22.58 14.46
C GLN A 256 4.94 -22.99 15.73
N SER A 257 5.69 -24.07 15.71
CA SER A 257 6.67 -24.42 16.73
C SER A 257 8.08 -23.90 16.41
N GLY A 258 8.26 -23.34 15.20
CA GLY A 258 9.54 -22.83 14.71
C GLY A 258 10.37 -23.87 13.94
N LYS A 259 9.81 -25.03 13.63
CA LYS A 259 10.49 -26.03 12.82
C LYS A 259 10.48 -25.62 11.35
N TYR A 260 11.67 -25.53 10.75
CA TYR A 260 11.85 -25.23 9.33
C TYR A 260 11.16 -26.26 8.43
N LYS A 261 10.49 -25.80 7.37
CA LYS A 261 9.82 -26.62 6.35
C LYS A 261 10.54 -26.55 5.01
N PHE A 262 10.63 -25.36 4.41
CA PHE A 262 11.25 -25.12 3.11
C PHE A 262 11.60 -23.65 2.91
N SER A 263 12.29 -23.34 1.80
CA SER A 263 12.56 -21.95 1.36
C SER A 263 12.15 -21.74 -0.08
N ILE A 264 11.82 -20.49 -0.40
CA ILE A 264 11.49 -20.03 -1.76
C ILE A 264 12.45 -18.91 -2.14
N GLY A 265 12.92 -18.96 -3.38
CA GLY A 265 13.83 -17.97 -3.94
C GLY A 265 15.28 -18.14 -3.53
N THR A 266 16.12 -17.49 -4.31
CA THR A 266 17.58 -17.37 -4.13
C THR A 266 18.01 -16.01 -4.66
N VAL A 267 19.22 -15.57 -4.33
CA VAL A 267 19.78 -14.33 -4.87
C VAL A 267 19.92 -14.39 -6.39
N GLY A 268 19.51 -13.34 -7.08
CA GLY A 268 19.70 -13.23 -8.53
C GLY A 268 18.69 -12.31 -9.22
N THR A 269 18.73 -12.31 -10.56
CA THR A 269 17.91 -11.44 -11.42
C THR A 269 16.94 -12.21 -12.33
N ARG A 270 16.94 -13.54 -12.24
CA ARG A 270 16.02 -14.38 -13.02
C ARG A 270 14.65 -14.49 -12.34
N SER A 271 13.66 -14.88 -13.10
CA SER A 271 12.32 -15.19 -12.58
C SER A 271 12.38 -16.20 -11.45
N GLY A 272 11.69 -15.92 -10.33
CA GLY A 272 11.72 -16.73 -9.13
C GLY A 272 12.91 -16.48 -8.20
N GLN A 273 13.87 -15.63 -8.59
CA GLN A 273 14.94 -15.14 -7.74
C GLN A 273 14.58 -13.80 -7.10
N PHE A 274 15.29 -13.42 -6.06
CA PHE A 274 15.10 -12.14 -5.38
C PHE A 274 16.39 -11.32 -5.34
N ALA A 275 16.22 -10.01 -5.40
CA ALA A 275 17.31 -9.05 -5.23
C ALA A 275 17.08 -8.14 -4.01
N ARG A 276 15.81 -7.88 -3.63
CA ARG A 276 15.45 -7.11 -2.43
C ARG A 276 14.03 -7.46 -1.96
N PRO A 277 13.77 -8.69 -1.51
CA PRO A 277 12.45 -9.07 -1.03
C PRO A 277 12.07 -8.26 0.21
N LYS A 278 10.79 -7.84 0.31
CA LYS A 278 10.31 -6.93 1.35
C LYS A 278 9.18 -7.49 2.19
N SER A 279 8.16 -8.01 1.55
CA SER A 279 6.98 -8.51 2.23
C SER A 279 6.50 -9.81 1.60
N VAL A 280 5.79 -10.60 2.41
CA VAL A 280 5.16 -11.86 1.99
C VAL A 280 3.70 -11.87 2.43
N ALA A 281 2.83 -12.36 1.56
CA ALA A 281 1.42 -12.63 1.85
C ALA A 281 1.04 -14.01 1.29
N VAL A 282 -0.08 -14.57 1.77
CA VAL A 282 -0.54 -15.90 1.38
C VAL A 282 -2.06 -15.87 1.19
N ASP A 283 -2.55 -16.34 0.03
CA ASP A 283 -3.96 -16.42 -0.27
C ASP A 283 -4.66 -17.65 0.34
N ALA A 284 -5.96 -17.78 0.11
CA ALA A 284 -6.75 -18.91 0.62
C ALA A 284 -6.36 -20.26 0.01
N GLN A 285 -5.66 -20.29 -1.10
CA GLN A 285 -5.15 -21.49 -1.79
C GLN A 285 -3.70 -21.82 -1.41
N ASN A 286 -3.12 -21.08 -0.44
CA ASN A 286 -1.72 -21.15 -0.04
C ASN A 286 -0.73 -20.72 -1.17
N ASN A 287 -1.17 -19.94 -2.17
CA ASN A 287 -0.21 -19.31 -3.06
C ASN A 287 0.50 -18.19 -2.31
N ILE A 288 1.79 -18.03 -2.60
CA ILE A 288 2.70 -17.16 -1.86
C ILE A 288 3.04 -15.96 -2.73
N TYR A 289 2.84 -14.77 -2.21
CA TYR A 289 3.07 -13.49 -2.87
C TYR A 289 4.24 -12.79 -2.19
N VAL A 290 5.23 -12.35 -2.96
CA VAL A 290 6.43 -11.69 -2.41
C VAL A 290 6.70 -10.40 -3.17
N THR A 291 6.77 -9.26 -2.45
CA THR A 291 7.25 -8.00 -3.05
C THR A 291 8.77 -8.00 -3.13
N ASP A 292 9.31 -7.60 -4.30
CA ASP A 292 10.73 -7.32 -4.46
C ASP A 292 10.96 -5.86 -4.88
N ALA A 293 11.62 -5.09 -4.02
CA ALA A 293 11.83 -3.66 -4.24
C ALA A 293 12.94 -3.36 -5.26
N ALA A 294 13.81 -4.32 -5.58
CA ALA A 294 14.79 -4.13 -6.63
C ALA A 294 14.16 -4.31 -8.02
N PHE A 295 13.23 -5.24 -8.16
CA PHE A 295 12.48 -5.46 -9.40
C PHE A 295 11.24 -4.58 -9.51
N GLY A 296 10.77 -4.01 -8.40
CA GLY A 296 9.53 -3.22 -8.37
C GLY A 296 8.32 -4.08 -8.72
N ASN A 297 8.24 -5.31 -8.23
CA ASN A 297 7.17 -6.24 -8.58
C ASN A 297 6.68 -7.07 -7.39
N ILE A 298 5.61 -7.81 -7.62
CA ILE A 298 5.05 -8.84 -6.76
C ILE A 298 5.23 -10.16 -7.49
N GLN A 299 6.05 -11.07 -7.00
CA GLN A 299 6.17 -12.43 -7.54
C GLN A 299 5.19 -13.37 -6.84
N ILE A 300 4.49 -14.21 -7.61
CA ILE A 300 3.45 -15.12 -7.13
C ILE A 300 3.89 -16.55 -7.35
N PHE A 301 3.93 -17.33 -6.28
CA PHE A 301 4.37 -18.72 -6.28
C PHE A 301 3.21 -19.65 -5.85
N ASN A 302 3.21 -20.87 -6.34
CA ASN A 302 2.33 -21.89 -5.82
C ASN A 302 2.81 -22.42 -4.45
N PRO A 303 2.03 -23.28 -3.74
CA PRO A 303 2.43 -23.83 -2.45
C PRO A 303 3.72 -24.68 -2.47
N LYS A 304 4.18 -25.10 -3.66
CA LYS A 304 5.45 -25.83 -3.83
C LYS A 304 6.64 -24.88 -4.01
N GLY A 305 6.42 -23.55 -4.09
CA GLY A 305 7.46 -22.57 -4.34
C GLY A 305 7.82 -22.39 -5.83
N GLU A 306 7.00 -22.89 -6.75
CA GLU A 306 7.18 -22.69 -8.19
C GLU A 306 6.55 -21.36 -8.61
N LEU A 307 7.28 -20.53 -9.39
CA LEU A 307 6.80 -19.24 -9.85
C LEU A 307 5.64 -19.41 -10.84
N LEU A 308 4.54 -18.74 -10.56
CA LEU A 308 3.36 -18.71 -11.42
C LEU A 308 3.36 -17.49 -12.35
N MET A 309 3.67 -16.31 -11.82
CA MET A 309 3.70 -15.04 -12.54
C MET A 309 4.24 -13.91 -11.65
N TRP A 310 4.31 -12.70 -12.21
CA TRP A 310 4.55 -11.47 -11.44
C TRP A 310 3.65 -10.33 -11.89
N ILE A 311 3.45 -9.36 -11.01
CA ILE A 311 2.69 -8.13 -11.23
C ILE A 311 3.61 -6.94 -11.00
N GLY A 312 3.58 -6.00 -11.95
CA GLY A 312 4.32 -4.73 -11.84
C GLY A 312 5.76 -4.80 -12.30
N GLU A 313 6.38 -3.64 -12.30
CA GLU A 313 7.77 -3.43 -12.68
C GLU A 313 8.33 -2.17 -12.00
N ARG A 314 9.66 -2.07 -11.93
CA ARG A 314 10.33 -0.91 -11.37
C ARG A 314 10.18 0.31 -12.28
N SER A 315 9.82 1.45 -11.69
CA SER A 315 9.66 2.70 -12.43
C SER A 315 9.92 3.90 -11.51
N THR A 316 10.42 4.98 -12.09
CA THR A 316 10.49 6.32 -11.46
C THR A 316 9.26 7.18 -11.78
N ILE A 317 8.40 6.69 -12.69
CA ILE A 317 7.15 7.36 -13.08
C ILE A 317 6.01 6.58 -12.46
N ASN A 318 5.10 7.29 -11.75
CA ASN A 318 3.93 6.68 -11.12
C ASN A 318 2.91 6.19 -12.18
N GLY A 319 2.23 5.10 -11.87
CA GLY A 319 1.19 4.51 -12.70
C GLY A 319 0.79 3.13 -12.21
N PRO A 320 -0.25 2.52 -12.80
CA PRO A 320 -0.68 1.15 -12.47
C PRO A 320 0.43 0.13 -12.64
N GLY A 321 0.77 -0.62 -11.59
CA GLY A 321 1.84 -1.61 -11.60
C GLY A 321 3.26 -1.03 -11.69
N LYS A 322 3.42 0.27 -11.48
CA LYS A 322 4.73 0.93 -11.44
C LYS A 322 5.13 1.14 -9.99
N PHE A 323 6.20 0.51 -9.57
CA PHE A 323 6.70 0.55 -8.21
C PHE A 323 8.15 1.03 -8.16
N MET A 324 8.46 1.83 -7.15
CA MET A 324 9.85 2.23 -6.87
C MET A 324 10.35 1.60 -5.57
N LEU A 325 9.49 1.58 -4.55
CA LEU A 325 9.82 1.04 -3.24
C LEU A 325 8.61 0.31 -2.62
N PRO A 326 8.14 -0.79 -3.28
CA PRO A 326 7.07 -1.60 -2.71
C PRO A 326 7.51 -2.16 -1.36
N SER A 327 6.60 -2.14 -0.39
CA SER A 327 6.85 -2.59 0.97
C SER A 327 5.82 -3.62 1.43
N GLY A 328 4.78 -3.19 2.13
CA GLY A 328 3.74 -4.08 2.64
C GLY A 328 2.87 -4.67 1.54
N LEU A 329 2.45 -5.89 1.76
CA LEU A 329 1.63 -6.69 0.86
C LEU A 329 0.67 -7.53 1.68
N THR A 330 -0.60 -7.58 1.28
CA THR A 330 -1.58 -8.53 1.79
C THR A 330 -2.53 -9.00 0.69
N VAL A 331 -3.18 -10.13 0.90
CA VAL A 331 -4.19 -10.69 0.00
C VAL A 331 -5.47 -10.92 0.80
N ASP A 332 -6.59 -10.39 0.31
CA ASP A 332 -7.89 -10.71 0.90
C ASP A 332 -8.24 -12.17 0.61
N ARG A 333 -8.23 -12.99 1.66
CA ARG A 333 -8.51 -14.42 1.54
C ARG A 333 -9.94 -14.74 1.16
N THR A 334 -10.85 -13.76 1.20
CA THR A 334 -12.26 -13.97 0.84
C THR A 334 -12.51 -13.84 -0.65
N ASP A 335 -11.75 -12.98 -1.34
CA ASP A 335 -11.97 -12.67 -2.75
C ASP A 335 -10.71 -12.64 -3.62
N GLY A 336 -9.53 -12.79 -3.02
CA GLY A 336 -8.25 -12.88 -3.72
C GLY A 336 -7.69 -11.54 -4.19
N ARG A 337 -8.26 -10.39 -3.80
CA ARG A 337 -7.69 -9.09 -4.11
C ARG A 337 -6.34 -8.93 -3.43
N ILE A 338 -5.39 -8.35 -4.18
CA ILE A 338 -4.05 -8.04 -3.69
C ILE A 338 -4.00 -6.55 -3.34
N TYR A 339 -3.41 -6.24 -2.20
CA TYR A 339 -3.17 -4.89 -1.72
C TYR A 339 -1.67 -4.71 -1.49
N VAL A 340 -1.07 -3.72 -2.15
CA VAL A 340 0.36 -3.44 -2.03
C VAL A 340 0.60 -1.95 -1.83
N VAL A 341 1.46 -1.60 -0.88
CA VAL A 341 1.85 -0.22 -0.63
C VAL A 341 3.23 0.08 -1.20
N ASP A 342 3.38 1.28 -1.78
CA ASP A 342 4.66 1.80 -2.24
C ASP A 342 5.03 3.05 -1.45
N GLN A 343 6.19 3.00 -0.79
CA GLN A 343 6.66 4.08 0.08
C GLN A 343 7.14 5.31 -0.69
N PHE A 344 7.63 5.12 -1.91
CA PHE A 344 8.15 6.22 -2.72
C PHE A 344 7.04 7.05 -3.35
N PHE A 345 6.01 6.38 -3.87
CA PHE A 345 4.86 7.05 -4.47
C PHE A 345 3.74 7.34 -3.46
N SER A 346 3.92 6.97 -2.19
CA SER A 346 2.93 7.18 -1.11
C SER A 346 1.55 6.67 -1.52
N LYS A 347 1.47 5.43 -1.99
CA LYS A 347 0.25 4.85 -2.54
C LYS A 347 -0.02 3.44 -2.03
N LEU A 348 -1.28 3.05 -2.11
CA LEU A 348 -1.74 1.67 -2.03
C LEU A 348 -2.44 1.31 -3.33
N GLU A 349 -2.00 0.25 -4.01
CA GLU A 349 -2.65 -0.28 -5.20
C GLU A 349 -3.45 -1.54 -4.88
N VAL A 350 -4.59 -1.68 -5.56
CA VAL A 350 -5.48 -2.83 -5.45
C VAL A 350 -5.57 -3.54 -6.79
N TYR A 351 -5.33 -4.86 -6.75
CA TYR A 351 -5.44 -5.74 -7.92
C TYR A 351 -6.56 -6.73 -7.72
N ARG A 352 -7.43 -6.81 -8.70
CA ARG A 352 -8.61 -7.65 -8.71
C ARG A 352 -8.36 -8.93 -9.49
N PRO A 353 -8.60 -10.12 -8.93
CA PRO A 353 -8.54 -11.38 -9.69
C PRO A 353 -9.53 -11.38 -10.85
N ALA A 354 -9.15 -11.97 -11.97
CA ALA A 354 -10.01 -12.08 -13.14
C ALA A 354 -11.28 -12.92 -12.89
N SER A 355 -11.25 -13.83 -11.93
CA SER A 355 -12.40 -14.60 -11.47
C SER A 355 -13.56 -13.73 -10.95
N LEU A 356 -13.29 -12.53 -10.47
CA LEU A 356 -14.30 -11.56 -10.04
C LEU A 356 -14.83 -10.68 -11.19
N GLY A 357 -14.42 -10.94 -12.43
CA GLY A 357 -14.76 -10.13 -13.61
C GLY A 357 -13.98 -8.80 -13.66
N LYS A 358 -14.15 -8.07 -14.75
CA LYS A 358 -13.48 -6.77 -14.97
C LYS A 358 -13.96 -5.73 -13.95
N PRO A 359 -13.07 -4.87 -13.40
CA PRO A 359 -13.50 -3.75 -12.57
C PRO A 359 -14.32 -2.76 -13.40
N LYS A 360 -15.29 -2.11 -12.75
CA LYS A 360 -15.94 -0.94 -13.36
C LYS A 360 -14.91 0.18 -13.39
N LEU A 361 -14.60 0.70 -14.56
CA LEU A 361 -13.75 1.89 -14.69
C LEU A 361 -14.52 3.06 -14.07
N SER A 362 -13.95 3.71 -13.07
CA SER A 362 -14.47 4.99 -12.57
C SER A 362 -14.27 6.02 -13.66
N SER A 363 -15.37 6.57 -14.15
CA SER A 363 -15.40 7.71 -15.06
C SER A 363 -14.81 8.95 -14.39
#